data_5ae553c4a45ab9b6447e92b0d5677ed3
#
_entry.id   5ae553c4a45ab9b6447e92b0d5677ed3
#
_cell.length_a   1.000
_cell.length_b   1.000
_cell.length_c   1.000
_cell.angle_alpha   90.00
_cell.angle_beta   90.00
_cell.angle_gamma   90.00
#
_symmetry.space_group_name_H-M   'P 1'
#
loop_
_entity.id
_entity.type
_entity.pdbx_description
1 polymer ?
#
loop_
_entity_poly.entity_id
_entity_poly.type
_entity_poly.pdbx_seq_one_letter_code
_entity_poly.pdbx_strand_id
1 'polypeptide(L)'
;FLNPERVSMPDFDIDFCQIRRDEVIEYVNKKYGSDSVAHIITFGTLASRAAVRDIGRVLEVPYGEVDSFAKLIPFNPSNPLTLAESIKSEKSLRDIIDTDETLSNVVDISLKLEGVHRHASTHAAGVVIGDTSLSNIVPLYKDPNTETNATQFSMKYVEKAGLVKFDFLGLTTLSIINECVSLIQKDIPNFSLKNIPLDDLKTFQQLSMGNAVGVFQLESNGMSSVLK
;
A
#
# COMPACT_ATOMS: atom_id res chain seq x y z
N PHE A 1 -25.44 -1.81 2.69
CA PHE A 1 -24.13 -1.38 3.21
C PHE A 1 -24.02 -1.55 4.72
N LEU A 2 -25.09 -1.40 5.46
CA LEU A 2 -25.10 -1.67 6.89
C LEU A 2 -25.51 -3.13 7.12
N ASN A 3 -24.52 -3.96 7.45
CA ASN A 3 -24.78 -5.33 7.88
C ASN A 3 -24.86 -5.33 9.42
N PRO A 4 -26.02 -5.68 10.03
CA PRO A 4 -26.16 -5.74 11.49
C PRO A 4 -25.21 -6.73 12.17
N GLU A 5 -24.71 -7.72 11.43
CA GLU A 5 -23.76 -8.72 11.92
C GLU A 5 -22.30 -8.23 11.87
N ARG A 6 -22.03 -7.08 11.27
CA ARG A 6 -20.68 -6.50 11.19
C ARG A 6 -20.29 -5.90 12.53
N VAL A 7 -19.27 -6.46 13.16
CA VAL A 7 -18.73 -6.00 14.45
C VAL A 7 -17.59 -4.97 14.29
N SER A 8 -17.06 -4.81 13.06
CA SER A 8 -15.96 -3.86 12.78
C SER A 8 -16.46 -2.44 12.55
N MET A 9 -15.64 -1.44 12.91
CA MET A 9 -15.86 -0.04 12.55
C MET A 9 -15.99 0.15 11.03
N PRO A 10 -16.72 1.17 10.55
CA PRO A 10 -16.75 1.48 9.13
C PRO A 10 -15.36 1.89 8.63
N ASP A 11 -15.02 1.45 7.44
CA ASP A 11 -13.80 1.82 6.72
C ASP A 11 -14.14 2.90 5.70
N PHE A 12 -13.40 4.01 5.72
CA PHE A 12 -13.65 5.14 4.83
C PHE A 12 -12.50 5.26 3.84
N ASP A 13 -12.68 4.64 2.67
CA ASP A 13 -11.77 4.76 1.54
C ASP A 13 -12.21 5.94 0.67
N ILE A 14 -11.37 6.96 0.53
CA ILE A 14 -11.67 8.16 -0.24
C ILE A 14 -10.59 8.38 -1.27
N ASP A 15 -10.97 8.33 -2.55
CA ASP A 15 -10.08 8.52 -3.67
C ASP A 15 -9.85 10.01 -3.95
N PHE A 16 -8.58 10.41 -3.95
CA PHE A 16 -8.13 11.75 -4.33
C PHE A 16 -7.16 11.70 -5.50
N CYS A 17 -7.03 12.80 -6.22
CA CYS A 17 -5.96 12.99 -7.19
C CYS A 17 -4.60 12.77 -6.51
N GLN A 18 -3.78 11.85 -7.05
CA GLN A 18 -2.51 11.45 -6.44
C GLN A 18 -1.57 12.65 -6.22
N ILE A 19 -1.52 13.58 -7.18
CA ILE A 19 -0.62 14.75 -7.12
C ILE A 19 -1.07 15.74 -6.03
N ARG A 20 -2.38 15.86 -5.79
CA ARG A 20 -2.94 16.87 -4.88
C ARG A 20 -3.47 16.30 -3.56
N ARG A 21 -3.24 15.03 -3.29
CA ARG A 21 -3.71 14.38 -2.05
C ARG A 21 -3.17 15.07 -0.80
N ASP A 22 -1.92 15.47 -0.81
CA ASP A 22 -1.28 16.10 0.34
C ASP A 22 -1.90 17.47 0.69
N GLU A 23 -2.42 18.20 -0.30
CA GLU A 23 -3.21 19.43 -0.07
C GLU A 23 -4.48 19.13 0.75
N VAL A 24 -5.10 17.96 0.54
CA VAL A 24 -6.29 17.55 1.30
C VAL A 24 -5.90 17.21 2.74
N ILE A 25 -4.79 16.53 2.95
CA ILE A 25 -4.28 16.25 4.31
C ILE A 25 -3.98 17.56 5.05
N GLU A 26 -3.34 18.50 4.38
CA GLU A 26 -3.09 19.83 4.95
C GLU A 26 -4.38 20.57 5.28
N TYR A 27 -5.37 20.52 4.39
CA TYR A 27 -6.70 21.10 4.65
C TYR A 27 -7.37 20.49 5.89
N VAL A 28 -7.32 19.16 6.04
CA VAL A 28 -7.88 18.45 7.19
C VAL A 28 -7.15 18.85 8.47
N ASN A 29 -5.83 18.94 8.45
CA ASN A 29 -5.03 19.43 9.58
C ASN A 29 -5.42 20.86 9.99
N LYS A 30 -5.60 21.76 9.03
CA LYS A 30 -6.03 23.13 9.29
C LYS A 30 -7.45 23.21 9.83
N LYS A 31 -8.35 22.35 9.32
CA LYS A 31 -9.78 22.36 9.68
C LYS A 31 -10.06 21.81 11.07
N TYR A 32 -9.40 20.72 11.45
CA TYR A 32 -9.67 20.00 12.69
C TYR A 32 -8.61 20.24 13.77
N GLY A 33 -7.49 20.86 13.41
CA GLY A 33 -6.37 21.11 14.30
C GLY A 33 -5.28 20.02 14.21
N SER A 34 -4.02 20.44 14.25
CA SER A 34 -2.85 19.55 14.15
C SER A 34 -2.75 18.55 15.30
N ASP A 35 -3.37 18.83 16.43
CA ASP A 35 -3.40 17.93 17.58
C ASP A 35 -4.49 16.86 17.47
N SER A 36 -5.47 17.07 16.59
CA SER A 36 -6.60 16.17 16.37
C SER A 36 -6.46 15.33 15.12
N VAL A 37 -5.39 15.49 14.33
CA VAL A 37 -5.15 14.75 13.08
C VAL A 37 -3.78 14.12 13.12
N ALA A 38 -3.70 12.84 12.77
CA ALA A 38 -2.43 12.13 12.67
C ALA A 38 -2.48 11.05 11.59
N HIS A 39 -1.32 10.75 11.00
CA HIS A 39 -1.15 9.53 10.20
C HIS A 39 -1.17 8.29 11.09
N ILE A 40 -1.50 7.15 10.50
CA ILE A 40 -1.35 5.85 11.17
C ILE A 40 0.08 5.36 10.99
N ILE A 41 0.72 4.86 12.06
CA ILE A 41 2.04 4.26 11.97
C ILE A 41 1.97 2.90 11.28
N THR A 42 3.02 2.56 10.53
CA THR A 42 3.28 1.22 10.04
C THR A 42 4.65 0.74 10.50
N PHE A 43 4.77 -0.55 10.73
CA PHE A 43 6.03 -1.17 11.10
C PHE A 43 6.48 -2.08 9.97
N GLY A 44 7.60 -1.72 9.34
CA GLY A 44 8.25 -2.59 8.39
C GLY A 44 8.90 -3.78 9.10
N THR A 45 8.65 -5.00 8.62
CA THR A 45 9.29 -6.22 9.12
C THR A 45 10.29 -6.76 8.11
N LEU A 46 11.26 -7.53 8.60
CA LEU A 46 12.17 -8.28 7.75
C LEU A 46 11.41 -9.45 7.12
N ALA A 47 11.00 -9.29 5.86
CA ALA A 47 10.45 -10.40 5.08
C ALA A 47 11.57 -11.29 4.55
N SER A 48 11.28 -12.56 4.21
CA SER A 48 12.20 -13.62 3.80
C SER A 48 13.33 -13.13 2.88
N ARG A 49 12.98 -12.55 1.72
CA ARG A 49 13.98 -12.05 0.75
C ARG A 49 14.84 -10.91 1.27
N ALA A 50 14.23 -10.03 2.09
CA ALA A 50 14.94 -8.89 2.67
C ALA A 50 15.88 -9.34 3.79
N ALA A 51 15.46 -10.28 4.62
CA ALA A 51 16.29 -10.86 5.67
C ALA A 51 17.57 -11.47 5.06
N VAL A 52 17.42 -12.33 4.06
CA VAL A 52 18.57 -12.97 3.38
C VAL A 52 19.53 -11.93 2.81
N ARG A 53 19.03 -10.88 2.11
CA ARG A 53 19.89 -9.85 1.55
C ARG A 53 20.60 -9.00 2.59
N ASP A 54 19.89 -8.63 3.66
CA ASP A 54 20.47 -7.82 4.73
C ASP A 54 21.53 -8.59 5.52
N ILE A 55 21.26 -9.87 5.83
CA ILE A 55 22.23 -10.72 6.53
C ILE A 55 23.44 -11.02 5.64
N GLY A 56 23.22 -11.35 4.37
CA GLY A 56 24.32 -11.55 3.42
C GLY A 56 25.23 -10.32 3.34
N ARG A 57 24.66 -9.11 3.31
CA ARG A 57 25.42 -7.86 3.32
C ARG A 57 26.22 -7.67 4.62
N VAL A 58 25.63 -7.98 5.78
CA VAL A 58 26.30 -7.85 7.09
C VAL A 58 27.45 -8.87 7.22
N LEU A 59 27.29 -10.06 6.64
CA LEU A 59 28.32 -11.10 6.62
C LEU A 59 29.31 -10.93 5.45
N GLU A 60 29.23 -9.82 4.72
CA GLU A 60 30.13 -9.48 3.60
C GLU A 60 30.13 -10.50 2.46
N VAL A 61 29.02 -11.25 2.32
CA VAL A 61 28.84 -12.20 1.20
C VAL A 61 28.60 -11.40 -0.09
N PRO A 62 29.20 -11.80 -1.24
CA PRO A 62 29.01 -11.09 -2.49
C PRO A 62 27.54 -10.93 -2.85
N TYR A 63 27.13 -9.70 -3.17
CA TYR A 63 25.72 -9.35 -3.43
C TYR A 63 25.09 -10.25 -4.51
N GLY A 64 25.83 -10.56 -5.58
CA GLY A 64 25.32 -11.40 -6.67
C GLY A 64 24.92 -12.81 -6.24
N GLU A 65 25.66 -13.40 -5.30
CA GLU A 65 25.37 -14.74 -4.76
C GLU A 65 24.11 -14.69 -3.89
N VAL A 66 24.08 -13.74 -2.95
CA VAL A 66 22.95 -13.56 -2.04
C VAL A 66 21.67 -13.21 -2.80
N ASP A 67 21.74 -12.32 -3.80
CA ASP A 67 20.58 -11.91 -4.59
C ASP A 67 20.05 -13.06 -5.47
N SER A 68 20.97 -13.88 -6.03
CA SER A 68 20.60 -15.07 -6.79
C SER A 68 19.84 -16.07 -5.91
N PHE A 69 20.34 -16.34 -4.71
CA PHE A 69 19.65 -17.17 -3.73
C PHE A 69 18.30 -16.59 -3.31
N ALA A 70 18.26 -15.28 -2.96
CA ALA A 70 17.04 -14.61 -2.55
C ALA A 70 15.94 -14.62 -3.63
N LYS A 71 16.30 -14.62 -4.92
CA LYS A 71 15.34 -14.71 -6.03
C LYS A 71 14.66 -16.07 -6.14
N LEU A 72 15.27 -17.14 -5.65
CA LEU A 72 14.67 -18.48 -5.61
C LEU A 72 13.53 -18.58 -4.56
N ILE A 73 13.51 -17.72 -3.55
CA ILE A 73 12.42 -17.67 -2.57
C ILE A 73 11.13 -17.28 -3.30
N PRO A 74 10.04 -18.06 -3.24
CA PRO A 74 8.78 -17.72 -3.87
C PRO A 74 8.25 -16.37 -3.36
N PHE A 75 7.65 -15.58 -4.26
CA PHE A 75 7.05 -14.31 -3.92
C PHE A 75 5.57 -14.28 -4.35
N ASN A 76 4.68 -14.36 -3.39
CA ASN A 76 3.26 -14.20 -3.61
C ASN A 76 2.71 -13.15 -2.62
N PRO A 77 2.38 -11.93 -3.09
CA PRO A 77 1.88 -10.88 -2.20
C PRO A 77 0.57 -11.22 -1.49
N SER A 78 -0.28 -12.05 -2.11
CA SER A 78 -1.58 -12.44 -1.55
C SER A 78 -1.47 -13.56 -0.49
N ASN A 79 -0.40 -14.36 -0.55
CA ASN A 79 -0.12 -15.42 0.42
C ASN A 79 1.40 -15.56 0.59
N PRO A 80 2.03 -14.65 1.34
CA PRO A 80 3.48 -14.64 1.53
C PRO A 80 3.90 -15.86 2.34
N LEU A 81 4.84 -16.63 1.79
CA LEU A 81 5.49 -17.76 2.48
C LEU A 81 6.62 -17.24 3.37
N THR A 82 6.76 -17.84 4.54
CA THR A 82 7.95 -17.66 5.38
C THR A 82 9.18 -18.28 4.73
N LEU A 83 10.38 -17.90 5.16
CA LEU A 83 11.63 -18.50 4.70
C LEU A 83 11.65 -20.01 4.98
N ALA A 84 11.19 -20.43 6.16
CA ALA A 84 11.10 -21.83 6.53
C ALA A 84 10.17 -22.65 5.61
N GLU A 85 9.00 -22.10 5.27
CA GLU A 85 8.06 -22.71 4.33
C GLU A 85 8.61 -22.76 2.91
N SER A 86 9.29 -21.68 2.48
CA SER A 86 9.94 -21.61 1.18
C SER A 86 11.04 -22.66 1.04
N ILE A 87 11.87 -22.88 2.06
CA ILE A 87 12.89 -23.92 2.05
C ILE A 87 12.25 -25.31 1.97
N LYS A 88 11.11 -25.53 2.63
CA LYS A 88 10.41 -26.83 2.54
C LYS A 88 9.83 -27.10 1.17
N SER A 89 9.28 -26.07 0.52
CA SER A 89 8.64 -26.22 -0.81
C SER A 89 9.65 -26.30 -1.96
N GLU A 90 10.75 -25.53 -1.89
CA GLU A 90 11.69 -25.35 -2.98
C GLU A 90 12.93 -26.24 -2.81
N LYS A 91 13.10 -27.23 -3.72
CA LYS A 91 14.27 -28.12 -3.71
C LYS A 91 15.56 -27.34 -3.97
N SER A 92 15.55 -26.39 -4.88
CA SER A 92 16.71 -25.58 -5.26
C SER A 92 17.32 -24.81 -4.08
N LEU A 93 16.48 -24.34 -3.14
CA LEU A 93 16.96 -23.68 -1.92
C LEU A 93 17.69 -24.68 -1.02
N ARG A 94 17.13 -25.86 -0.83
CA ARG A 94 17.76 -26.92 -0.01
C ARG A 94 19.11 -27.38 -0.58
N ASP A 95 19.13 -27.65 -1.88
CA ASP A 95 20.36 -28.12 -2.55
C ASP A 95 21.52 -27.12 -2.39
N ILE A 96 21.23 -25.81 -2.42
CA ILE A 96 22.25 -24.77 -2.20
C ILE A 96 22.65 -24.72 -0.72
N ILE A 97 21.69 -24.73 0.22
CA ILE A 97 21.96 -24.71 1.68
C ILE A 97 22.82 -25.89 2.09
N ASP A 98 22.60 -27.06 1.48
CA ASP A 98 23.35 -28.30 1.78
C ASP A 98 24.78 -28.28 1.21
N THR A 99 25.04 -27.49 0.16
CA THR A 99 26.33 -27.46 -0.54
C THR A 99 27.18 -26.23 -0.27
N ASP A 100 26.59 -25.15 0.21
CA ASP A 100 27.26 -23.88 0.46
C ASP A 100 27.13 -23.48 1.95
N GLU A 101 28.21 -23.64 2.70
CA GLU A 101 28.28 -23.33 4.14
C GLU A 101 28.04 -21.83 4.41
N THR A 102 28.48 -20.96 3.51
CA THR A 102 28.32 -19.51 3.67
C THR A 102 26.85 -19.11 3.56
N LEU A 103 26.16 -19.60 2.53
CA LEU A 103 24.73 -19.35 2.34
C LEU A 103 23.89 -20.07 3.41
N SER A 104 24.31 -21.25 3.86
CA SER A 104 23.67 -21.95 5.00
C SER A 104 23.69 -21.07 6.25
N ASN A 105 24.82 -20.46 6.59
CA ASN A 105 24.93 -19.57 7.74
C ASN A 105 24.06 -18.30 7.57
N VAL A 106 24.01 -17.71 6.36
CA VAL A 106 23.11 -16.59 6.04
C VAL A 106 21.65 -16.98 6.31
N VAL A 107 21.25 -18.18 5.88
CA VAL A 107 19.89 -18.69 6.05
C VAL A 107 19.55 -18.92 7.52
N ASP A 108 20.45 -19.55 8.28
CA ASP A 108 20.25 -19.83 9.70
C ASP A 108 20.01 -18.57 10.53
N ILE A 109 20.75 -17.50 10.23
CA ILE A 109 20.56 -16.20 10.88
C ILE A 109 19.27 -15.54 10.39
N SER A 110 18.98 -15.64 9.08
CA SER A 110 17.79 -15.08 8.47
C SER A 110 16.50 -15.67 9.04
N LEU A 111 16.48 -16.98 9.30
CA LEU A 111 15.35 -17.66 9.94
C LEU A 111 15.06 -17.14 11.36
N LYS A 112 16.09 -16.69 12.09
CA LYS A 112 15.93 -16.10 13.44
C LYS A 112 15.45 -14.66 13.40
N LEU A 113 15.75 -13.93 12.33
CA LEU A 113 15.46 -12.50 12.20
C LEU A 113 14.24 -12.20 11.32
N GLU A 114 13.73 -13.18 10.57
CA GLU A 114 12.50 -13.02 9.80
C GLU A 114 11.34 -12.59 10.70
N GLY A 115 10.57 -11.61 10.26
CA GLY A 115 9.43 -11.07 10.99
C GLY A 115 9.78 -10.03 12.08
N VAL A 116 11.06 -9.83 12.40
CA VAL A 116 11.48 -8.80 13.34
C VAL A 116 11.18 -7.41 12.77
N HIS A 117 10.69 -6.49 13.58
CA HIS A 117 10.44 -5.11 13.20
C HIS A 117 11.76 -4.41 12.87
N ARG A 118 11.80 -3.73 11.73
CA ARG A 118 13.00 -3.06 11.23
C ARG A 118 12.96 -1.56 11.42
N HIS A 119 11.87 -0.95 11.05
CA HIS A 119 11.66 0.49 11.12
C HIS A 119 10.19 0.82 11.30
N ALA A 120 9.93 2.00 11.86
CA ALA A 120 8.63 2.63 11.85
C ALA A 120 8.53 3.58 10.65
N SER A 121 7.37 3.66 10.06
CA SER A 121 7.03 4.56 8.96
C SER A 121 5.59 5.02 9.12
N THR A 122 5.14 5.93 8.30
CA THR A 122 3.74 6.35 8.24
C THR A 122 2.97 5.55 7.20
N HIS A 123 1.71 5.23 7.46
CA HIS A 123 0.82 4.63 6.48
C HIS A 123 0.62 5.60 5.31
N ALA A 124 0.71 5.10 4.09
CA ALA A 124 0.67 5.96 2.90
C ALA A 124 -0.66 6.73 2.74
N ALA A 125 -1.77 6.16 3.21
CA ALA A 125 -3.12 6.73 3.04
C ALA A 125 -3.86 6.95 4.37
N GLY A 126 -3.55 6.16 5.41
CA GLY A 126 -4.30 6.12 6.65
C GLY A 126 -4.13 7.36 7.52
N VAL A 127 -5.23 8.03 7.80
CA VAL A 127 -5.33 9.20 8.66
C VAL A 127 -6.41 8.97 9.72
N VAL A 128 -6.17 9.41 10.92
CA VAL A 128 -7.18 9.47 11.99
C VAL A 128 -7.51 10.91 12.31
N ILE A 129 -8.79 11.16 12.62
CA ILE A 129 -9.31 12.46 13.02
C ILE A 129 -10.04 12.26 14.35
N GLY A 130 -9.55 12.89 15.42
CA GLY A 130 -10.16 12.87 16.73
C GLY A 130 -11.08 14.06 16.95
N ASP A 131 -12.06 13.89 17.79
CA ASP A 131 -12.92 14.96 18.30
C ASP A 131 -12.24 15.78 19.43
N THR A 132 -11.15 15.22 19.96
CA THR A 132 -10.28 15.85 20.97
C THR A 132 -8.82 15.67 20.56
N SER A 133 -7.89 16.25 21.34
CA SER A 133 -6.47 16.01 21.11
C SER A 133 -6.14 14.51 21.14
N LEU A 134 -5.54 14.01 20.06
CA LEU A 134 -5.17 12.59 19.91
C LEU A 134 -4.22 12.10 20.99
N SER A 135 -3.41 12.98 21.60
CA SER A 135 -2.52 12.64 22.70
C SER A 135 -3.25 12.17 23.97
N ASN A 136 -4.54 12.48 24.09
CA ASN A 136 -5.38 11.98 25.19
C ASN A 136 -5.88 10.55 24.96
N ILE A 137 -5.79 10.06 23.73
CA ILE A 137 -6.35 8.76 23.31
C ILE A 137 -5.22 7.77 23.00
N VAL A 138 -4.20 8.20 22.24
CA VAL A 138 -3.09 7.37 21.79
C VAL A 138 -1.76 8.13 21.89
N PRO A 139 -0.64 7.45 22.17
CA PRO A 139 0.66 8.08 22.10
C PRO A 139 0.98 8.46 20.66
N LEU A 140 1.60 9.61 20.45
CA LEU A 140 1.98 10.14 19.15
C LEU A 140 3.48 9.99 18.89
N TYR A 141 3.84 9.81 17.64
CA TYR A 141 5.19 9.74 17.11
C TYR A 141 5.40 10.88 16.12
N LYS A 142 6.49 11.62 16.27
CA LYS A 142 6.90 12.63 15.30
C LYS A 142 7.85 11.99 14.30
N ASP A 143 7.38 11.79 13.08
CA ASP A 143 8.26 11.35 11.99
C ASP A 143 9.16 12.53 11.59
N PRO A 144 10.50 12.36 11.56
CA PRO A 144 11.41 13.43 11.16
C PRO A 144 11.23 13.88 9.71
N ASN A 145 10.58 13.08 8.85
CA ASN A 145 10.40 13.37 7.44
C ASN A 145 9.03 14.01 7.11
N THR A 146 8.14 14.15 8.10
CA THR A 146 6.80 14.72 7.89
C THR A 146 6.49 15.78 8.94
N GLU A 147 5.65 16.75 8.58
CA GLU A 147 5.16 17.75 9.53
C GLU A 147 4.02 17.21 10.39
N THR A 148 3.27 16.25 9.88
CA THR A 148 2.13 15.64 10.58
C THR A 148 2.60 14.55 11.53
N ASN A 149 2.01 14.49 12.72
CA ASN A 149 2.26 13.42 13.69
C ASN A 149 1.72 12.09 13.17
N ALA A 150 2.25 10.98 13.68
CA ALA A 150 1.70 9.66 13.50
C ALA A 150 1.27 9.07 14.85
N THR A 151 0.25 8.22 14.84
CA THR A 151 -0.11 7.43 16.02
C THR A 151 0.98 6.37 16.27
N GLN A 152 1.31 6.05 17.53
CA GLN A 152 2.18 4.90 17.82
C GLN A 152 1.42 3.57 17.76
N PHE A 153 0.10 3.61 17.65
CA PHE A 153 -0.72 2.43 17.42
C PHE A 153 -0.88 2.20 15.91
N SER A 154 -0.60 0.97 15.49
CA SER A 154 -0.86 0.54 14.11
C SER A 154 -2.37 0.44 13.85
N MET A 155 -2.76 0.31 12.58
CA MET A 155 -4.15 0.24 12.12
C MET A 155 -5.03 -0.66 12.99
N LYS A 156 -4.56 -1.86 13.34
CA LYS A 156 -5.29 -2.84 14.17
C LYS A 156 -5.62 -2.32 15.58
N TYR A 157 -4.76 -1.47 16.16
CA TYR A 157 -4.91 -0.98 17.51
C TYR A 157 -5.54 0.39 17.61
N VAL A 158 -5.44 1.21 16.57
CA VAL A 158 -6.09 2.51 16.45
C VAL A 158 -7.62 2.38 16.56
N GLU A 159 -8.21 1.41 15.87
CA GLU A 159 -9.65 1.13 15.95
C GLU A 159 -10.06 0.65 17.36
N LYS A 160 -9.22 -0.16 18.02
CA LYS A 160 -9.47 -0.60 19.40
C LYS A 160 -9.40 0.54 20.41
N ALA A 161 -8.65 1.59 20.11
CA ALA A 161 -8.61 2.82 20.91
C ALA A 161 -9.82 3.73 20.68
N GLY A 162 -10.74 3.35 19.78
CA GLY A 162 -11.97 4.08 19.47
C GLY A 162 -11.83 5.14 18.39
N LEU A 163 -10.71 5.16 17.67
CA LEU A 163 -10.49 6.09 16.57
C LEU A 163 -10.96 5.48 15.24
N VAL A 164 -11.58 6.32 14.41
CA VAL A 164 -12.00 5.94 13.06
C VAL A 164 -10.85 6.22 12.08
N LYS A 165 -10.58 5.25 11.21
CA LYS A 165 -9.59 5.34 10.14
C LYS A 165 -10.24 5.92 8.87
N PHE A 166 -9.54 6.85 8.25
CA PHE A 166 -9.84 7.38 6.93
C PHE A 166 -8.66 7.09 6.02
N ASP A 167 -8.88 6.34 4.93
CA ASP A 167 -7.86 6.10 3.92
C ASP A 167 -7.98 7.13 2.80
N PHE A 168 -7.06 8.07 2.76
CA PHE A 168 -6.95 9.08 1.71
C PHE A 168 -6.09 8.54 0.58
N LEU A 169 -6.75 7.83 -0.34
CA LEU A 169 -6.08 7.11 -1.42
C LEU A 169 -5.67 8.06 -2.54
N GLY A 170 -4.40 7.98 -2.98
CA GLY A 170 -3.91 8.71 -4.14
C GLY A 170 -4.16 7.91 -5.43
N LEU A 171 -5.18 8.24 -6.20
CA LEU A 171 -5.56 7.54 -7.41
C LEU A 171 -4.96 8.22 -8.65
N THR A 172 -4.03 7.53 -9.32
CA THR A 172 -3.36 8.03 -10.55
C THR A 172 -4.38 8.35 -11.66
N THR A 173 -5.44 7.55 -11.79
CA THR A 173 -6.49 7.77 -12.78
C THR A 173 -7.15 9.14 -12.64
N LEU A 174 -7.36 9.64 -11.42
CA LEU A 174 -7.89 10.99 -11.21
C LEU A 174 -6.91 12.07 -11.68
N SER A 175 -5.61 11.85 -11.53
CA SER A 175 -4.59 12.76 -12.06
C SER A 175 -4.59 12.77 -13.59
N ILE A 176 -4.72 11.61 -14.23
CA ILE A 176 -4.84 11.47 -15.68
C ILE A 176 -6.10 12.19 -16.20
N ILE A 177 -7.24 11.99 -15.55
CA ILE A 177 -8.49 12.66 -15.91
C ILE A 177 -8.33 14.18 -15.80
N ASN A 178 -7.73 14.69 -14.73
CA ASN A 178 -7.49 16.11 -14.55
C ASN A 178 -6.60 16.69 -15.65
N GLU A 179 -5.55 15.98 -16.04
CA GLU A 179 -4.66 16.40 -17.14
C GLU A 179 -5.40 16.39 -18.49
N CYS A 180 -6.19 15.34 -18.77
CA CYS A 180 -7.02 15.28 -19.96
C CYS A 180 -7.99 16.47 -20.04
N VAL A 181 -8.67 16.81 -18.94
CA VAL A 181 -9.55 17.98 -18.89
C VAL A 181 -8.77 19.26 -19.19
N SER A 182 -7.60 19.42 -18.60
CA SER A 182 -6.75 20.60 -18.80
C SER A 182 -6.29 20.73 -20.26
N LEU A 183 -6.01 19.61 -20.93
CA LEU A 183 -5.65 19.62 -22.35
C LEU A 183 -6.84 19.99 -23.24
N ILE A 184 -8.03 19.41 -22.98
CA ILE A 184 -9.25 19.71 -23.76
C ILE A 184 -9.66 21.18 -23.58
N GLN A 185 -9.50 21.74 -22.40
CA GLN A 185 -9.87 23.12 -22.11
C GLN A 185 -9.02 24.15 -22.85
N LYS A 186 -7.87 23.77 -23.44
CA LYS A 186 -7.09 24.65 -24.34
C LYS A 186 -7.87 24.97 -25.62
N ASP A 187 -8.65 23.99 -26.12
CA ASP A 187 -9.44 24.13 -27.36
C ASP A 187 -10.92 24.44 -27.04
N ILE A 188 -11.43 23.90 -25.93
CA ILE A 188 -12.82 24.04 -25.47
C ILE A 188 -12.85 24.57 -24.04
N PRO A 189 -12.70 25.87 -23.82
CA PRO A 189 -12.51 26.46 -22.47
C PRO A 189 -13.58 26.10 -21.45
N ASN A 190 -14.82 25.86 -21.89
CA ASN A 190 -15.95 25.53 -21.00
C ASN A 190 -16.20 24.02 -20.84
N PHE A 191 -15.27 23.18 -21.28
CA PHE A 191 -15.41 21.74 -21.12
C PHE A 191 -15.44 21.36 -19.64
N SER A 192 -16.39 20.48 -19.28
CA SER A 192 -16.55 19.96 -17.92
C SER A 192 -16.98 18.51 -17.97
N LEU A 193 -16.40 17.69 -17.07
CA LEU A 193 -16.79 16.29 -16.87
C LEU A 193 -18.29 16.12 -16.57
N LYS A 194 -18.90 17.13 -15.93
CA LYS A 194 -20.34 17.12 -15.61
C LYS A 194 -21.24 17.10 -16.84
N ASN A 195 -20.71 17.52 -17.98
CA ASN A 195 -21.44 17.62 -19.24
C ASN A 195 -21.24 16.38 -20.15
N ILE A 196 -20.47 15.40 -19.72
CA ILE A 196 -20.27 14.16 -20.48
C ILE A 196 -21.54 13.31 -20.37
N PRO A 197 -22.15 12.90 -21.51
CA PRO A 197 -23.29 12.01 -21.51
C PRO A 197 -22.88 10.63 -20.96
N LEU A 198 -23.70 10.05 -20.08
CA LEU A 198 -23.43 8.75 -19.47
C LEU A 198 -23.99 7.57 -20.30
N ASP A 199 -24.58 7.85 -21.46
CA ASP A 199 -25.26 6.90 -22.33
C ASP A 199 -24.65 6.85 -23.76
N ASP A 200 -23.37 7.22 -23.92
CA ASP A 200 -22.70 7.18 -25.20
C ASP A 200 -22.55 5.75 -25.74
N LEU A 201 -23.34 5.42 -26.75
CA LEU A 201 -23.41 4.08 -27.35
C LEU A 201 -22.06 3.60 -27.91
N LYS A 202 -21.22 4.50 -28.43
CA LYS A 202 -19.92 4.12 -28.99
C LYS A 202 -18.98 3.63 -27.89
N THR A 203 -18.97 4.32 -26.76
CA THR A 203 -18.19 3.91 -25.59
C THR A 203 -18.61 2.53 -25.08
N PHE A 204 -19.93 2.30 -24.93
CA PHE A 204 -20.43 1.00 -24.48
C PHE A 204 -20.20 -0.13 -25.49
N GLN A 205 -20.28 0.15 -26.79
CA GLN A 205 -19.90 -0.80 -27.84
C GLN A 205 -18.44 -1.21 -27.76
N GLN A 206 -17.51 -0.27 -27.53
CA GLN A 206 -16.09 -0.59 -27.34
C GLN A 206 -15.88 -1.46 -26.08
N LEU A 207 -16.51 -1.12 -24.97
CA LEU A 207 -16.42 -1.91 -23.76
C LEU A 207 -16.98 -3.32 -23.94
N SER A 208 -18.12 -3.49 -24.62
CA SER A 208 -18.73 -4.81 -24.87
C SER A 208 -17.90 -5.70 -25.82
N MET A 209 -16.97 -5.14 -26.57
CA MET A 209 -15.95 -5.90 -27.33
C MET A 209 -14.77 -6.34 -26.46
N GLY A 210 -14.72 -5.95 -25.19
CA GLY A 210 -13.59 -6.16 -24.28
C GLY A 210 -12.41 -5.21 -24.55
N ASN A 211 -12.62 -4.12 -25.28
CA ASN A 211 -11.61 -3.09 -25.55
C ASN A 211 -11.49 -2.14 -24.36
N ALA A 212 -10.94 -2.62 -23.24
CA ALA A 212 -10.90 -1.92 -21.97
C ALA A 212 -9.46 -1.53 -21.55
N VAL A 213 -8.51 -1.46 -22.47
CA VAL A 213 -7.13 -1.04 -22.17
C VAL A 213 -7.11 0.42 -21.70
N GLY A 214 -6.52 0.66 -20.53
CA GLY A 214 -6.47 1.98 -19.90
C GLY A 214 -7.78 2.41 -19.21
N VAL A 215 -8.80 1.56 -19.21
CA VAL A 215 -10.05 1.82 -18.48
C VAL A 215 -9.92 1.31 -17.05
N PHE A 216 -9.93 2.20 -16.08
CA PHE A 216 -9.73 1.89 -14.66
C PHE A 216 -10.62 0.73 -14.20
N GLN A 217 -10.02 -0.23 -13.52
CA GLN A 217 -10.64 -1.47 -13.01
C GLN A 217 -11.17 -2.46 -14.07
N LEU A 218 -11.26 -2.09 -15.35
CA LEU A 218 -11.81 -2.94 -16.41
C LEU A 218 -10.76 -3.59 -17.31
N GLU A 219 -9.49 -3.20 -17.19
CA GLU A 219 -8.40 -3.58 -18.11
C GLU A 219 -7.83 -5.00 -17.88
N SER A 220 -8.20 -5.69 -16.79
CA SER A 220 -7.73 -7.04 -16.56
C SER A 220 -8.40 -8.05 -17.52
N ASN A 221 -7.67 -9.14 -17.85
CA ASN A 221 -8.21 -10.20 -18.72
C ASN A 221 -9.55 -10.76 -18.21
N GLY A 222 -9.70 -10.91 -16.90
CA GLY A 222 -10.94 -11.37 -16.27
C GLY A 222 -12.09 -10.40 -16.52
N MET A 223 -11.87 -9.10 -16.28
CA MET A 223 -12.88 -8.07 -16.50
C MET A 223 -13.21 -7.91 -17.99
N SER A 224 -12.22 -7.91 -18.88
CA SER A 224 -12.46 -7.88 -20.34
C SER A 224 -13.31 -9.07 -20.81
N SER A 225 -13.20 -10.22 -20.16
CA SER A 225 -14.05 -11.38 -20.48
C SER A 225 -15.49 -11.23 -19.96
N VAL A 226 -15.69 -10.53 -18.85
CA VAL A 226 -17.04 -10.24 -18.31
C VAL A 226 -17.77 -9.19 -19.14
N LEU A 227 -17.02 -8.25 -19.77
CA LEU A 227 -17.58 -7.19 -20.61
C LEU A 227 -18.10 -7.71 -21.96
N LYS A 228 -17.61 -8.84 -22.45
CA LYS A 228 -18.03 -9.52 -23.69
C LYS A 228 -19.30 -10.29 -23.50
#